data_fa15f1511b7598a8e3536a8578e5ff4d
#
_entry.id   fa15f1511b7598a8e3536a8578e5ff4d
#
_cell.length_a   1.000
_cell.length_b   1.000
_cell.length_c   1.000
_cell.angle_alpha   90.00
_cell.angle_beta   90.00
_cell.angle_gamma   90.00
#
_symmetry.space_group_name_H-M   'P 1'
#
loop_
_entity.id
_entity.type
_entity.pdbx_description
1 polymer ?
#
loop_
_entity_poly.entity_id
_entity_poly.type
_entity_poly.pdbx_seq_one_letter_code
_entity_poly.pdbx_strand_id
1 'polypeptide(L)'
;DGMLFRNFKHDMTDNHSLGNNFVTCLYQDNNGNIWVGTDAGVYIYYSDQEIFIPFDRLSRENTKIERTVSAISGDKQGRVWIAVETQGLFCYEPQKDRLYNYTLHEFSANVQSIAFDNSGTIWIGFYGNGLFYSKDNLKTLHPYLSPKDGNEVFKNDVIMKIVIGAYNCIYISSIRKGVQELNLTSGNLRNLLLMDETGEKVYSRDLLVNSDNELWIGTESGVYVYNLRTDKYMHLYSSKDDPYSLSDNAIYSLCEDRESGIWVGSYFGGVDYYPRSYTYFEKY
;
A
#
# COMPACT_ATOMS: atom_id res chain seq x y z
N ASP A 1 -9.59 16.62 11.77
CA ASP A 1 -9.55 18.10 11.78
C ASP A 1 -8.11 18.67 11.74
N GLY A 2 -7.08 17.78 11.75
CA GLY A 2 -5.65 18.15 11.66
C GLY A 2 -5.08 18.96 12.83
N MET A 3 -5.88 19.23 13.85
CA MET A 3 -5.46 20.03 15.01
C MET A 3 -5.09 19.20 16.25
N LEU A 4 -5.60 17.99 16.34
CA LEU A 4 -5.34 17.12 17.49
C LEU A 4 -4.89 15.74 17.02
N PHE A 5 -3.70 15.34 17.45
CA PHE A 5 -3.20 13.98 17.24
C PHE A 5 -3.53 13.14 18.47
N ARG A 6 -4.15 11.97 18.24
CA ARG A 6 -4.29 10.94 19.25
C ARG A 6 -3.20 9.90 19.07
N ASN A 7 -2.58 9.51 20.15
CA ASN A 7 -1.55 8.48 20.15
C ASN A 7 -2.14 7.20 20.74
N PHE A 8 -2.21 6.15 19.92
CA PHE A 8 -2.63 4.83 20.34
C PHE A 8 -1.39 3.96 20.55
N LYS A 9 -1.29 3.36 21.74
CA LYS A 9 -0.16 2.51 22.12
C LYS A 9 -0.68 1.21 22.70
N HIS A 10 0.18 0.20 22.64
CA HIS A 10 -0.03 -1.03 23.39
C HIS A 10 0.00 -0.76 24.91
N ASP A 11 -1.01 -1.24 25.61
CA ASP A 11 -1.11 -1.22 27.06
C ASP A 11 -1.50 -2.62 27.55
N MET A 12 -0.61 -3.25 28.33
CA MET A 12 -0.83 -4.60 28.88
C MET A 12 -2.02 -4.67 29.83
N THR A 13 -2.46 -3.55 30.36
CA THR A 13 -3.60 -3.46 31.29
C THR A 13 -4.93 -3.20 30.62
N ASP A 14 -4.90 -2.80 29.33
CA ASP A 14 -6.09 -2.51 28.52
C ASP A 14 -6.22 -3.50 27.34
N ASN A 15 -7.19 -4.41 27.48
CA ASN A 15 -7.50 -5.41 26.44
C ASN A 15 -8.09 -4.82 25.14
N HIS A 16 -8.38 -3.53 25.11
CA HIS A 16 -8.87 -2.79 23.96
C HIS A 16 -7.82 -1.83 23.37
N SER A 17 -6.62 -1.85 23.92
CA SER A 17 -5.49 -1.14 23.33
C SER A 17 -4.94 -1.86 22.09
N LEU A 18 -4.13 -1.16 21.29
CA LEU A 18 -3.38 -1.78 20.21
C LEU A 18 -2.43 -2.85 20.77
N GLY A 19 -2.46 -4.06 20.22
CA GLY A 19 -1.69 -5.16 20.78
C GLY A 19 -0.19 -5.14 20.49
N ASN A 20 0.24 -4.33 19.51
CA ASN A 20 1.66 -4.13 19.19
C ASN A 20 1.88 -2.72 18.62
N ASN A 21 2.95 -2.04 19.08
CA ASN A 21 3.25 -0.67 18.65
C ASN A 21 3.91 -0.57 17.27
N PHE A 22 4.38 -1.68 16.71
CA PHE A 22 4.98 -1.70 15.37
C PHE A 22 3.89 -1.97 14.34
N VAL A 23 3.29 -0.89 13.82
CA VAL A 23 2.28 -0.93 12.77
C VAL A 23 2.97 -1.00 11.41
N THR A 24 2.60 -1.98 10.61
CA THR A 24 3.19 -2.24 9.30
C THR A 24 2.32 -1.75 8.14
N CYS A 25 1.00 -1.88 8.28
CA CYS A 25 0.05 -1.46 7.26
C CYS A 25 -1.32 -1.14 7.85
N LEU A 26 -2.07 -0.30 7.13
CA LEU A 26 -3.43 0.09 7.47
C LEU A 26 -4.32 -0.12 6.25
N TYR A 27 -5.57 -0.51 6.51
CA TYR A 27 -6.60 -0.62 5.48
C TYR A 27 -7.96 -0.24 6.06
N GLN A 28 -8.71 0.64 5.39
CA GLN A 28 -10.09 0.96 5.75
C GLN A 28 -11.05 0.10 4.94
N ASP A 29 -11.92 -0.66 5.64
CA ASP A 29 -12.94 -1.47 4.99
C ASP A 29 -14.18 -0.64 4.57
N ASN A 30 -15.10 -1.26 3.84
CA ASN A 30 -16.31 -0.61 3.34
C ASN A 30 -17.29 -0.15 4.46
N ASN A 31 -17.09 -0.63 5.68
CA ASN A 31 -17.88 -0.23 6.86
C ASN A 31 -17.23 0.93 7.62
N GLY A 32 -16.06 1.38 7.18
CA GLY A 32 -15.28 2.44 7.82
C GLY A 32 -14.38 1.98 8.95
N ASN A 33 -14.32 0.67 9.26
CA ASN A 33 -13.38 0.14 10.25
C ASN A 33 -11.95 0.16 9.71
N ILE A 34 -10.98 0.40 10.58
CA ILE A 34 -9.58 0.41 10.20
C ILE A 34 -8.92 -0.90 10.63
N TRP A 35 -8.47 -1.66 9.64
CA TRP A 35 -7.66 -2.85 9.84
C TRP A 35 -6.22 -2.45 10.03
N VAL A 36 -5.60 -2.92 11.11
CA VAL A 36 -4.25 -2.56 11.52
C VAL A 36 -3.40 -3.81 11.50
N GLY A 37 -2.48 -3.90 10.54
CA GLY A 37 -1.46 -4.93 10.51
C GLY A 37 -0.27 -4.51 11.37
N THR A 38 0.25 -5.46 12.14
CA THR A 38 1.40 -5.25 13.02
C THR A 38 2.41 -6.39 12.89
N ASP A 39 3.54 -6.28 13.57
CA ASP A 39 4.53 -7.36 13.70
C ASP A 39 3.99 -8.60 14.44
N ALA A 40 2.89 -8.47 15.15
CA ALA A 40 2.33 -9.53 15.99
C ALA A 40 0.85 -9.80 15.71
N GLY A 41 0.39 -9.55 14.49
CA GLY A 41 -0.96 -9.88 14.07
C GLY A 41 -1.80 -8.72 13.58
N VAL A 42 -3.11 -8.96 13.51
CA VAL A 42 -4.11 -8.04 12.96
C VAL A 42 -5.06 -7.57 14.05
N TYR A 43 -5.35 -6.29 14.05
CA TYR A 43 -6.32 -5.64 14.92
C TYR A 43 -7.31 -4.85 14.07
N ILE A 44 -8.54 -4.70 14.56
CA ILE A 44 -9.54 -3.85 13.94
C ILE A 44 -9.87 -2.71 14.89
N TYR A 45 -9.69 -1.49 14.41
CA TYR A 45 -10.04 -0.27 15.14
C TYR A 45 -11.45 0.17 14.79
N TYR A 46 -12.28 0.29 15.80
CA TYR A 46 -13.64 0.81 15.73
C TYR A 46 -13.63 2.26 16.16
N SER A 47 -13.77 3.17 15.22
CA SER A 47 -13.67 4.63 15.46
C SER A 47 -14.74 5.17 16.40
N ASP A 48 -15.95 4.60 16.37
CA ASP A 48 -17.07 5.05 17.19
C ASP A 48 -16.88 4.75 18.69
N GLN A 49 -16.13 3.68 19.00
CA GLN A 49 -15.85 3.22 20.35
C GLN A 49 -14.41 3.52 20.79
N GLU A 50 -13.55 3.87 19.83
CA GLU A 50 -12.12 4.13 20.03
C GLU A 50 -11.35 2.91 20.61
N ILE A 51 -11.72 1.69 20.21
CA ILE A 51 -11.14 0.45 20.69
C ILE A 51 -10.49 -0.34 19.57
N PHE A 52 -9.47 -1.13 19.93
CA PHE A 52 -8.87 -2.14 19.07
C PHE A 52 -9.33 -3.53 19.51
N ILE A 53 -9.77 -4.33 18.56
CA ILE A 53 -10.12 -5.73 18.80
C ILE A 53 -9.19 -6.62 17.98
N PRO A 54 -8.47 -7.58 18.61
CA PRO A 54 -7.70 -8.57 17.89
C PRO A 54 -8.59 -9.38 16.93
N PHE A 55 -8.10 -9.64 15.72
CA PHE A 55 -8.88 -10.34 14.70
C PHE A 55 -9.31 -11.74 15.11
N ASP A 56 -8.51 -12.47 15.89
CA ASP A 56 -8.83 -13.80 16.38
C ASP A 56 -10.09 -13.87 17.27
N ARG A 57 -10.44 -12.75 17.91
CA ARG A 57 -11.70 -12.64 18.68
C ARG A 57 -12.95 -12.43 17.83
N LEU A 58 -12.76 -12.01 16.58
CA LEU A 58 -13.87 -11.73 15.66
C LEU A 58 -14.15 -12.91 14.74
N SER A 59 -13.15 -13.71 14.42
CA SER A 59 -13.30 -14.88 13.56
C SER A 59 -13.81 -16.08 14.35
N ARG A 60 -14.88 -16.71 13.88
CA ARG A 60 -15.41 -17.96 14.48
C ARG A 60 -14.40 -19.10 14.50
N GLU A 61 -13.44 -19.07 13.60
CA GLU A 61 -12.41 -20.11 13.48
C GLU A 61 -11.29 -19.94 14.51
N ASN A 62 -11.30 -18.85 15.30
CA ASN A 62 -10.25 -18.50 16.28
C ASN A 62 -8.82 -18.65 15.71
N THR A 63 -8.69 -18.42 14.40
CA THR A 63 -7.40 -18.51 13.73
C THR A 63 -6.51 -17.36 14.19
N LYS A 64 -5.43 -17.70 14.84
CA LYS A 64 -4.46 -16.71 15.31
C LYS A 64 -3.50 -16.31 14.20
N ILE A 65 -3.40 -15.01 13.98
CA ILE A 65 -2.38 -14.39 13.16
C ILE A 65 -1.40 -13.72 14.14
N GLU A 66 -0.28 -14.36 14.40
CA GLU A 66 0.72 -13.94 15.41
C GLU A 66 2.08 -13.62 14.78
N ARG A 67 2.09 -13.33 13.46
CA ARG A 67 3.29 -12.99 12.69
C ARG A 67 3.12 -11.63 12.03
N THR A 68 4.21 -11.10 11.53
CA THR A 68 4.23 -9.84 10.79
C THR A 68 3.22 -9.84 9.66
N VAL A 69 2.34 -8.87 9.66
CA VAL A 69 1.39 -8.62 8.58
C VAL A 69 2.01 -7.61 7.62
N SER A 70 2.34 -8.05 6.43
CA SER A 70 3.04 -7.22 5.44
C SER A 70 2.11 -6.37 4.57
N ALA A 71 0.88 -6.83 4.33
CA ALA A 71 -0.11 -6.08 3.57
C ALA A 71 -1.54 -6.45 3.95
N ILE A 72 -2.43 -5.47 3.90
CA ILE A 72 -3.88 -5.66 3.98
C ILE A 72 -4.53 -4.93 2.82
N SER A 73 -5.48 -5.56 2.14
CA SER A 73 -6.20 -4.97 1.01
C SER A 73 -7.62 -5.52 0.95
N GLY A 74 -8.55 -4.76 0.35
CA GLY A 74 -9.92 -5.23 0.10
C GLY A 74 -10.21 -5.45 -1.37
N ASP A 75 -11.12 -6.37 -1.66
CA ASP A 75 -11.64 -6.55 -2.99
C ASP A 75 -13.03 -5.94 -3.18
N LYS A 76 -13.53 -5.98 -4.41
CA LYS A 76 -14.86 -5.44 -4.75
C LYS A 76 -16.04 -6.16 -4.09
N GLN A 77 -15.83 -7.37 -3.59
CA GLN A 77 -16.81 -8.14 -2.85
C GLN A 77 -16.83 -7.79 -1.35
N GLY A 78 -15.96 -6.89 -0.91
CA GLY A 78 -15.81 -6.50 0.48
C GLY A 78 -15.06 -7.54 1.32
N ARG A 79 -14.35 -8.48 0.70
CA ARG A 79 -13.46 -9.40 1.41
C ARG A 79 -12.16 -8.68 1.76
N VAL A 80 -11.59 -9.02 2.91
CA VAL A 80 -10.33 -8.47 3.38
C VAL A 80 -9.23 -9.51 3.22
N TRP A 81 -8.20 -9.13 2.50
CA TRP A 81 -7.06 -9.97 2.20
C TRP A 81 -5.87 -9.54 3.03
N ILE A 82 -5.23 -10.49 3.70
CA ILE A 82 -4.20 -10.25 4.71
C ILE A 82 -2.98 -11.08 4.35
N ALA A 83 -1.87 -10.44 4.03
CA ALA A 83 -0.59 -11.10 3.81
C ALA A 83 0.16 -11.24 5.12
N VAL A 84 0.56 -12.44 5.48
CA VAL A 84 1.23 -12.76 6.73
C VAL A 84 2.53 -13.48 6.44
N GLU A 85 3.62 -12.96 6.97
CA GLU A 85 4.95 -13.54 6.78
C GLU A 85 4.98 -15.01 7.16
N THR A 86 5.55 -15.83 6.30
CA THR A 86 5.70 -17.29 6.44
C THR A 86 4.40 -18.10 6.56
N GLN A 87 3.23 -17.43 6.67
CA GLN A 87 1.92 -18.10 6.77
C GLN A 87 1.11 -18.01 5.47
N GLY A 88 1.51 -17.14 4.54
CA GLY A 88 0.85 -16.97 3.25
C GLY A 88 -0.21 -15.89 3.23
N LEU A 89 -1.28 -16.12 2.48
CA LEU A 89 -2.33 -15.13 2.23
C LEU A 89 -3.65 -15.61 2.82
N PHE A 90 -4.24 -14.80 3.67
CA PHE A 90 -5.57 -15.05 4.24
C PHE A 90 -6.61 -14.18 3.54
N CYS A 91 -7.82 -14.70 3.39
CA CYS A 91 -8.98 -13.98 2.89
C CYS A 91 -10.13 -14.11 3.89
N TYR A 92 -10.49 -13.01 4.51
CA TYR A 92 -11.66 -12.95 5.39
C TYR A 92 -12.88 -12.44 4.63
N GLU A 93 -13.97 -13.19 4.71
CA GLU A 93 -15.26 -12.86 4.11
C GLU A 93 -16.24 -12.43 5.21
N PRO A 94 -16.40 -11.11 5.47
CA PRO A 94 -17.17 -10.61 6.62
C PRO A 94 -18.63 -11.05 6.62
N GLN A 95 -19.27 -11.15 5.45
CA GLN A 95 -20.67 -11.54 5.32
C GLN A 95 -20.95 -12.98 5.75
N LYS A 96 -19.96 -13.86 5.64
CA LYS A 96 -20.06 -15.28 6.03
C LYS A 96 -19.33 -15.57 7.33
N ASP A 97 -18.60 -14.57 7.86
CA ASP A 97 -17.70 -14.72 9.00
C ASP A 97 -16.78 -15.93 8.80
N ARG A 98 -16.12 -15.96 7.64
CA ARG A 98 -15.27 -17.09 7.23
C ARG A 98 -13.91 -16.64 6.77
N LEU A 99 -12.88 -17.33 7.28
CA LEU A 99 -11.48 -17.13 6.92
C LEU A 99 -11.00 -18.28 6.03
N TYR A 100 -10.38 -17.92 4.93
CA TYR A 100 -9.69 -18.86 4.03
C TYR A 100 -8.20 -18.63 4.13
N ASN A 101 -7.41 -19.70 4.17
CA ASN A 101 -5.95 -19.64 4.12
C ASN A 101 -5.47 -20.18 2.78
N TYR A 102 -4.77 -19.35 2.03
CA TYR A 102 -4.10 -19.71 0.78
C TYR A 102 -2.62 -19.89 1.05
N THR A 103 -2.22 -21.11 1.35
CA THR A 103 -0.80 -21.45 1.54
C THR A 103 -0.11 -21.45 0.18
N LEU A 104 0.77 -20.51 -0.05
CA LEU A 104 1.52 -20.37 -1.30
C LEU A 104 2.78 -21.24 -1.24
N HIS A 105 2.62 -22.58 -1.22
CA HIS A 105 3.69 -23.55 -0.96
C HIS A 105 4.91 -23.48 -1.89
N GLU A 106 4.73 -23.00 -3.11
CA GLU A 106 5.82 -22.87 -4.10
C GLU A 106 6.66 -21.61 -3.88
N PHE A 107 6.19 -20.72 -3.01
CA PHE A 107 6.84 -19.48 -2.70
C PHE A 107 7.19 -19.49 -1.22
N SER A 108 8.46 -19.56 -0.89
CA SER A 108 8.98 -19.28 0.47
C SER A 108 8.75 -17.81 0.86
N ALA A 109 7.60 -17.28 0.50
CA ALA A 109 7.48 -15.94 -0.02
C ALA A 109 6.74 -15.06 0.95
N ASN A 110 7.39 -13.99 1.30
CA ASN A 110 6.75 -12.84 1.90
C ASN A 110 6.03 -12.04 0.81
N VAL A 111 4.71 -12.05 0.83
CA VAL A 111 3.89 -11.13 0.05
C VAL A 111 4.09 -9.73 0.60
N GLN A 112 4.47 -8.78 -0.24
CA GLN A 112 4.69 -7.38 0.16
C GLN A 112 3.52 -6.48 -0.23
N SER A 113 2.83 -6.81 -1.32
CA SER A 113 1.74 -5.97 -1.82
C SER A 113 0.66 -6.82 -2.48
N ILE A 114 -0.60 -6.42 -2.28
CA ILE A 114 -1.78 -7.03 -2.90
C ILE A 114 -2.62 -5.92 -3.48
N ALA A 115 -3.05 -6.08 -4.74
CA ALA A 115 -3.97 -5.16 -5.38
C ALA A 115 -5.01 -5.92 -6.22
N PHE A 116 -6.17 -5.30 -6.42
CA PHE A 116 -7.28 -5.87 -7.20
C PHE A 116 -7.61 -4.91 -8.34
N ASP A 117 -7.44 -5.34 -9.58
CA ASP A 117 -7.81 -4.53 -10.72
C ASP A 117 -9.33 -4.48 -10.96
N ASN A 118 -9.73 -3.71 -11.96
CA ASN A 118 -11.14 -3.54 -12.28
C ASN A 118 -11.83 -4.81 -12.77
N SER A 119 -11.10 -5.77 -13.28
CA SER A 119 -11.60 -7.07 -13.72
C SER A 119 -11.73 -8.09 -12.58
N GLY A 120 -11.20 -7.76 -11.39
CA GLY A 120 -11.12 -8.66 -10.24
C GLY A 120 -9.88 -9.55 -10.25
N THR A 121 -8.91 -9.30 -11.13
CA THR A 121 -7.61 -9.97 -11.07
C THR A 121 -6.87 -9.57 -9.80
N ILE A 122 -6.36 -10.55 -9.09
CA ILE A 122 -5.51 -10.36 -7.92
C ILE A 122 -4.06 -10.20 -8.42
N TRP A 123 -3.43 -9.08 -8.08
CA TRP A 123 -2.02 -8.82 -8.32
C TRP A 123 -1.25 -8.96 -7.01
N ILE A 124 -0.16 -9.72 -7.04
CA ILE A 124 0.63 -10.03 -5.85
C ILE A 124 2.10 -9.71 -6.12
N GLY A 125 2.63 -8.83 -5.30
CA GLY A 125 4.05 -8.51 -5.27
C GLY A 125 4.76 -9.28 -4.15
N PHE A 126 5.84 -9.97 -4.50
CA PHE A 126 6.62 -10.75 -3.56
C PHE A 126 7.97 -10.11 -3.25
N TYR A 127 8.49 -10.42 -2.07
CA TYR A 127 9.88 -10.14 -1.71
C TYR A 127 10.80 -11.22 -2.32
N GLY A 128 11.40 -10.89 -3.47
CA GLY A 128 12.38 -11.76 -4.13
C GLY A 128 11.82 -12.69 -5.21
N ASN A 129 10.50 -12.87 -5.33
CA ASN A 129 9.89 -13.69 -6.39
C ASN A 129 9.31 -12.86 -7.54
N GLY A 130 9.17 -11.54 -7.36
CA GLY A 130 8.65 -10.66 -8.41
C GLY A 130 7.14 -10.49 -8.40
N LEU A 131 6.55 -10.26 -9.58
CA LEU A 131 5.14 -9.93 -9.78
C LEU A 131 4.35 -11.13 -10.32
N PHE A 132 3.26 -11.45 -9.65
CA PHE A 132 2.33 -12.50 -10.03
C PHE A 132 0.89 -11.99 -10.09
N TYR A 133 0.04 -12.75 -10.78
CA TYR A 133 -1.40 -12.47 -10.82
C TYR A 133 -2.23 -13.76 -10.83
N SER A 134 -3.49 -13.63 -10.40
CA SER A 134 -4.52 -14.69 -10.46
C SER A 134 -5.85 -14.11 -10.91
N LYS A 135 -6.55 -14.83 -11.80
CA LYS A 135 -7.89 -14.47 -12.30
C LYS A 135 -9.01 -15.37 -11.77
N ASP A 136 -8.66 -16.36 -10.95
CA ASP A 136 -9.53 -17.45 -10.52
C ASP A 136 -9.56 -17.63 -9.00
N ASN A 137 -9.42 -16.54 -8.24
CA ASN A 137 -9.37 -16.55 -6.78
C ASN A 137 -8.25 -17.44 -6.22
N LEU A 138 -7.04 -17.30 -6.75
CA LEU A 138 -5.83 -18.03 -6.33
C LEU A 138 -5.89 -19.55 -6.50
N LYS A 139 -6.75 -20.08 -7.37
CA LYS A 139 -6.64 -21.48 -7.80
C LYS A 139 -5.39 -21.71 -8.63
N THR A 140 -5.03 -20.70 -9.43
CA THR A 140 -3.78 -20.66 -10.18
C THR A 140 -3.10 -19.31 -9.97
N LEU A 141 -1.77 -19.32 -9.89
CA LEU A 141 -0.95 -18.13 -9.75
C LEU A 141 0.09 -18.10 -10.87
N HIS A 142 0.11 -17.01 -11.63
CA HIS A 142 0.95 -16.87 -12.82
C HIS A 142 1.95 -15.73 -12.65
N PRO A 143 3.23 -15.94 -12.99
CA PRO A 143 4.19 -14.85 -13.08
C PRO A 143 3.79 -13.87 -14.20
N TYR A 144 4.05 -12.60 -14.02
CA TYR A 144 3.84 -11.62 -15.08
C TYR A 144 4.91 -11.79 -16.17
N LEU A 145 4.46 -12.15 -17.37
CA LEU A 145 5.32 -12.34 -18.55
C LEU A 145 5.23 -11.13 -19.48
N SER A 146 6.35 -10.78 -20.07
CA SER A 146 6.42 -9.76 -21.12
C SER A 146 5.63 -10.22 -22.34
N PRO A 147 4.70 -9.41 -22.87
CA PRO A 147 3.99 -9.75 -24.10
C PRO A 147 4.88 -9.81 -25.34
N LYS A 148 6.09 -9.23 -25.25
CA LYS A 148 7.03 -9.14 -26.40
C LYS A 148 7.83 -10.43 -26.62
N ASP A 149 8.26 -11.07 -25.53
CA ASP A 149 9.21 -12.18 -25.59
C ASP A 149 8.86 -13.35 -24.66
N GLY A 150 7.76 -13.25 -23.89
CA GLY A 150 7.31 -14.29 -22.97
C GLY A 150 8.18 -14.47 -21.72
N ASN A 151 9.16 -13.57 -21.49
CA ASN A 151 10.05 -13.66 -20.33
C ASN A 151 9.37 -13.09 -19.07
N GLU A 152 9.73 -13.60 -17.90
CA GLU A 152 9.33 -13.03 -16.61
C GLU A 152 9.99 -11.66 -16.43
N VAL A 153 9.17 -10.60 -16.42
CA VAL A 153 9.66 -9.21 -16.35
C VAL A 153 10.32 -8.91 -15.01
N PHE A 154 9.72 -9.39 -13.92
CA PHE A 154 10.14 -9.08 -12.55
C PHE A 154 10.77 -10.29 -11.85
N LYS A 155 11.37 -11.20 -12.58
CA LYS A 155 12.00 -12.41 -12.03
C LYS A 155 13.04 -12.06 -10.97
N ASN A 156 12.95 -12.69 -9.81
CA ASN A 156 13.85 -12.48 -8.67
C ASN A 156 13.95 -11.01 -8.23
N ASP A 157 12.89 -10.22 -8.45
CA ASP A 157 12.79 -8.82 -8.00
C ASP A 157 11.97 -8.74 -6.70
N VAL A 158 12.12 -7.64 -5.99
CA VAL A 158 11.30 -7.28 -4.84
C VAL A 158 10.27 -6.26 -5.29
N ILE A 159 9.00 -6.62 -5.21
CA ILE A 159 7.91 -5.70 -5.49
C ILE A 159 7.46 -5.07 -4.17
N MET A 160 7.71 -3.79 -4.02
CA MET A 160 7.42 -3.05 -2.80
C MET A 160 5.94 -2.68 -2.71
N LYS A 161 5.39 -2.16 -3.81
CA LYS A 161 4.00 -1.68 -3.84
C LYS A 161 3.38 -1.87 -5.21
N ILE A 162 2.09 -2.18 -5.22
CA ILE A 162 1.23 -2.20 -6.41
C ILE A 162 0.03 -1.32 -6.12
N VAL A 163 -0.27 -0.38 -7.00
CA VAL A 163 -1.49 0.44 -6.92
C VAL A 163 -2.23 0.43 -8.25
N ILE A 164 -3.54 0.49 -8.17
CA ILE A 164 -4.41 0.54 -9.34
C ILE A 164 -4.66 1.99 -9.69
N GLY A 165 -4.44 2.32 -10.94
CA GLY A 165 -4.72 3.64 -11.48
C GLY A 165 -5.94 3.68 -12.39
N ALA A 166 -6.19 4.85 -12.95
CA ALA A 166 -7.19 5.05 -13.98
C ALA A 166 -6.78 4.38 -15.31
N TYR A 167 -7.71 4.35 -16.26
CA TYR A 167 -7.47 3.87 -17.63
C TYR A 167 -6.92 2.44 -17.73
N ASN A 168 -7.31 1.58 -16.79
CA ASN A 168 -6.88 0.18 -16.71
C ASN A 168 -5.34 0.02 -16.63
N CYS A 169 -4.70 0.91 -15.88
CA CYS A 169 -3.28 0.85 -15.57
C CYS A 169 -3.03 0.40 -14.15
N ILE A 170 -1.92 -0.27 -13.93
CA ILE A 170 -1.36 -0.53 -12.59
C ILE A 170 0.04 0.06 -12.52
N TYR A 171 0.39 0.57 -11.34
CA TYR A 171 1.72 1.09 -11.04
C TYR A 171 2.41 0.16 -10.08
N ILE A 172 3.65 -0.17 -10.39
CA ILE A 172 4.43 -1.20 -9.70
C ILE A 172 5.75 -0.58 -9.27
N SER A 173 6.00 -0.56 -7.96
CA SER A 173 7.30 -0.23 -7.41
C SER A 173 8.13 -1.47 -7.24
N SER A 174 9.33 -1.50 -7.79
CA SER A 174 10.27 -2.60 -7.62
C SER A 174 11.70 -2.11 -7.32
N ILE A 175 12.44 -2.89 -6.54
CA ILE A 175 13.81 -2.49 -6.16
C ILE A 175 14.73 -2.42 -7.37
N ARG A 176 14.57 -3.32 -8.34
CA ARG A 176 15.50 -3.37 -9.49
C ARG A 176 15.12 -2.43 -10.62
N LYS A 177 13.84 -2.21 -10.84
CA LYS A 177 13.31 -1.50 -12.02
C LYS A 177 12.69 -0.15 -11.68
N GLY A 178 12.69 0.26 -10.40
CA GLY A 178 12.04 1.49 -9.98
C GLY A 178 10.52 1.41 -10.13
N VAL A 179 9.91 2.50 -10.58
CA VAL A 179 8.45 2.57 -10.76
C VAL A 179 8.09 2.35 -12.23
N GLN A 180 7.19 1.40 -12.44
CA GLN A 180 6.70 0.97 -13.75
C GLN A 180 5.20 1.22 -13.86
N GLU A 181 4.73 1.62 -15.03
CA GLU A 181 3.33 1.58 -15.42
C GLU A 181 3.07 0.39 -16.34
N LEU A 182 2.09 -0.43 -16.00
CA LEU A 182 1.58 -1.49 -16.85
C LEU A 182 0.16 -1.17 -17.27
N ASN A 183 -0.06 -0.97 -18.57
CA ASN A 183 -1.41 -0.85 -19.15
C ASN A 183 -1.97 -2.25 -19.39
N LEU A 184 -3.02 -2.61 -18.67
CA LEU A 184 -3.61 -3.96 -18.71
C LEU A 184 -4.37 -4.28 -20.00
N THR A 185 -4.73 -3.26 -20.77
CA THR A 185 -5.42 -3.44 -22.06
C THR A 185 -4.44 -3.78 -23.18
N SER A 186 -3.34 -3.04 -23.27
CA SER A 186 -2.33 -3.23 -24.32
C SER A 186 -1.20 -4.16 -23.93
N GLY A 187 -1.04 -4.44 -22.63
CA GLY A 187 0.12 -5.15 -22.07
C GLY A 187 1.42 -4.32 -22.11
N ASN A 188 1.32 -3.03 -22.47
CA ASN A 188 2.51 -2.18 -22.53
C ASN A 188 3.03 -1.84 -21.13
N LEU A 189 4.32 -2.06 -20.93
CA LEU A 189 5.04 -1.73 -19.71
C LEU A 189 6.05 -0.62 -20.02
N ARG A 190 6.00 0.48 -19.25
CA ARG A 190 6.95 1.59 -19.35
C ARG A 190 7.56 1.97 -18.02
N ASN A 191 8.79 2.46 -18.05
CA ASN A 191 9.45 3.03 -16.88
C ASN A 191 8.91 4.44 -16.64
N LEU A 192 8.56 4.76 -15.39
CA LEU A 192 8.21 6.11 -14.96
C LEU A 192 9.38 6.76 -14.21
N LEU A 193 9.96 6.04 -13.24
CA LEU A 193 11.02 6.55 -12.41
C LEU A 193 11.99 5.40 -12.05
N LEU A 194 13.23 5.50 -12.49
CA LEU A 194 14.29 4.54 -12.16
C LEU A 194 15.49 5.25 -11.56
N MET A 195 15.81 6.42 -12.07
CA MET A 195 16.96 7.24 -11.64
C MET A 195 16.46 8.68 -11.42
N ASP A 196 17.09 9.35 -10.49
CA ASP A 196 16.86 10.78 -10.25
C ASP A 196 17.60 11.65 -11.28
N GLU A 197 17.55 12.96 -11.10
CA GLU A 197 18.16 13.95 -11.98
C GLU A 197 19.71 13.89 -11.95
N THR A 198 20.28 13.28 -10.91
CA THR A 198 21.74 13.07 -10.76
C THR A 198 22.20 11.77 -11.41
N GLY A 199 21.29 10.91 -11.83
CA GLY A 199 21.54 9.58 -12.36
C GLY A 199 21.71 8.52 -11.27
N GLU A 200 21.37 8.84 -10.03
CA GLU A 200 21.31 7.87 -8.94
C GLU A 200 19.99 7.10 -8.95
N LYS A 201 20.07 5.85 -8.53
CA LYS A 201 18.91 4.98 -8.53
C LYS A 201 17.91 5.38 -7.44
N VAL A 202 16.64 5.55 -7.82
CA VAL A 202 15.56 5.87 -6.90
C VAL A 202 14.96 4.59 -6.32
N TYR A 203 14.90 4.52 -4.99
CA TYR A 203 14.24 3.45 -4.24
C TYR A 203 12.87 3.92 -3.77
N SER A 204 11.82 3.45 -4.43
CA SER A 204 10.45 3.74 -4.06
C SER A 204 9.93 2.75 -3.03
N ARG A 205 9.31 3.26 -1.97
CA ARG A 205 8.74 2.47 -0.87
C ARG A 205 7.23 2.39 -0.91
N ASP A 206 6.58 3.48 -1.24
CA ASP A 206 5.12 3.52 -1.32
C ASP A 206 4.65 4.27 -2.57
N LEU A 207 3.48 3.92 -3.04
CA LEU A 207 2.80 4.52 -4.17
C LEU A 207 1.37 4.87 -3.79
N LEU A 208 0.90 6.01 -4.25
CA LEU A 208 -0.49 6.45 -4.12
C LEU A 208 -0.94 7.08 -5.44
N VAL A 209 -2.08 6.65 -5.97
CA VAL A 209 -2.79 7.39 -7.03
C VAL A 209 -3.88 8.20 -6.36
N ASN A 210 -3.76 9.52 -6.40
CA ASN A 210 -4.70 10.42 -5.76
C ASN A 210 -5.97 10.65 -6.60
N SER A 211 -6.93 11.35 -6.02
CA SER A 211 -8.21 11.69 -6.67
C SER A 211 -8.06 12.60 -7.90
N ASP A 212 -6.97 13.38 -8.00
CA ASP A 212 -6.64 14.22 -9.15
C ASP A 212 -5.91 13.45 -10.26
N ASN A 213 -5.79 12.11 -10.12
CA ASN A 213 -5.12 11.21 -11.03
C ASN A 213 -3.63 11.52 -11.20
N GLU A 214 -2.96 11.84 -10.10
CA GLU A 214 -1.52 11.95 -10.00
C GLU A 214 -0.97 10.73 -9.28
N LEU A 215 0.21 10.26 -9.70
CA LEU A 215 0.94 9.21 -9.00
C LEU A 215 1.97 9.84 -8.06
N TRP A 216 1.73 9.68 -6.77
CA TRP A 216 2.65 10.06 -5.72
C TRP A 216 3.56 8.87 -5.41
N ILE A 217 4.86 9.11 -5.42
CA ILE A 217 5.91 8.09 -5.28
C ILE A 217 6.76 8.46 -4.08
N GLY A 218 6.57 7.78 -2.97
CA GLY A 218 7.41 7.93 -1.77
C GLY A 218 8.73 7.19 -1.92
N THR A 219 9.84 7.89 -1.72
CA THR A 219 11.19 7.36 -1.96
C THR A 219 12.13 7.65 -0.77
N GLU A 220 13.35 7.14 -0.85
CA GLU A 220 14.43 7.51 0.09
C GLU A 220 14.98 8.95 -0.15
N SER A 221 14.60 9.58 -1.24
CA SER A 221 15.05 10.94 -1.61
C SER A 221 13.93 11.97 -1.68
N GLY A 222 12.77 11.71 -1.06
CA GLY A 222 11.61 12.57 -1.05
C GLY A 222 10.41 11.96 -1.79
N VAL A 223 9.51 12.82 -2.25
CA VAL A 223 8.30 12.45 -2.97
C VAL A 223 8.37 12.94 -4.41
N TYR A 224 8.16 12.06 -5.37
CA TYR A 224 7.92 12.44 -6.76
C TYR A 224 6.41 12.41 -7.04
N VAL A 225 5.88 13.54 -7.48
CA VAL A 225 4.47 13.67 -7.87
C VAL A 225 4.38 13.68 -9.38
N TYR A 226 3.94 12.58 -9.95
CA TYR A 226 3.89 12.36 -11.39
C TYR A 226 2.51 12.66 -11.94
N ASN A 227 2.38 13.63 -12.82
CA ASN A 227 1.13 13.94 -13.51
C ASN A 227 0.95 12.97 -14.69
N LEU A 228 0.01 12.03 -14.54
CA LEU A 228 -0.22 10.94 -15.48
C LEU A 228 -0.79 11.39 -16.85
N ARG A 229 -1.23 12.65 -16.98
CA ARG A 229 -1.74 13.20 -18.25
C ARG A 229 -0.65 13.87 -19.08
N THR A 230 0.30 14.53 -18.40
CA THR A 230 1.32 15.35 -19.06
C THR A 230 2.69 14.71 -19.11
N ASP A 231 2.85 13.55 -18.47
CA ASP A 231 4.14 12.85 -18.28
C ASP A 231 5.22 13.71 -17.63
N LYS A 232 4.82 14.68 -16.80
CA LYS A 232 5.73 15.52 -16.03
C LYS A 232 5.64 15.17 -14.57
N TYR A 233 6.74 15.35 -13.87
CA TYR A 233 6.75 15.19 -12.40
C TYR A 233 7.32 16.44 -11.72
N MET A 234 6.99 16.55 -10.45
CA MET A 234 7.57 17.49 -9.50
C MET A 234 8.25 16.66 -8.41
N HIS A 235 9.39 17.13 -7.89
CA HIS A 235 10.12 16.47 -6.82
C HIS A 235 10.05 17.33 -5.56
N LEU A 236 9.45 16.78 -4.50
CA LEU A 236 9.34 17.38 -3.19
C LEU A 236 10.40 16.72 -2.29
N TYR A 237 11.23 17.53 -1.64
CA TYR A 237 12.30 17.04 -0.78
C TYR A 237 12.53 17.99 0.40
N SER A 238 13.21 17.49 1.42
CA SER A 238 13.58 18.28 2.60
C SER A 238 14.67 19.30 2.26
N SER A 239 14.46 20.56 2.60
CA SER A 239 15.40 21.65 2.41
C SER A 239 15.53 22.49 3.67
N LYS A 240 16.76 22.76 4.10
CA LYS A 240 17.01 23.63 5.28
C LYS A 240 16.63 25.09 5.05
N ASP A 241 16.57 25.50 3.79
CA ASP A 241 16.30 26.88 3.39
C ASP A 241 14.80 27.14 3.16
N ASP A 242 13.97 26.08 3.15
CA ASP A 242 12.52 26.16 2.95
C ASP A 242 11.78 25.53 4.15
N PRO A 243 11.16 26.34 5.03
CA PRO A 243 10.42 25.84 6.18
C PRO A 243 9.13 25.10 5.83
N TYR A 244 8.69 25.16 4.58
CA TYR A 244 7.52 24.44 4.06
C TYR A 244 7.89 23.16 3.27
N SER A 245 9.17 22.83 3.23
CA SER A 245 9.64 21.59 2.63
C SER A 245 9.34 20.39 3.53
N LEU A 246 9.51 19.17 2.97
CA LEU A 246 9.36 17.92 3.75
C LEU A 246 10.28 17.92 4.98
N SER A 247 9.78 17.35 6.08
CA SER A 247 10.55 17.22 7.34
C SER A 247 11.71 16.22 7.20
N ASP A 248 11.59 15.23 6.31
CA ASP A 248 12.61 14.21 6.03
C ASP A 248 12.44 13.67 4.61
N ASN A 249 13.51 13.17 4.00
CA ASN A 249 13.50 12.61 2.65
C ASN A 249 13.15 11.12 2.58
N ALA A 250 13.32 10.37 3.66
CA ALA A 250 13.05 8.95 3.69
C ALA A 250 11.53 8.70 3.89
N ILE A 251 10.79 8.62 2.79
CA ILE A 251 9.32 8.49 2.80
C ILE A 251 8.91 7.03 2.83
N TYR A 252 8.09 6.66 3.82
CA TYR A 252 7.65 5.30 4.07
C TYR A 252 6.19 5.03 3.76
N SER A 253 5.34 6.06 3.84
CA SER A 253 3.91 5.90 3.60
C SER A 253 3.27 7.16 3.04
N LEU A 254 2.26 6.96 2.21
CA LEU A 254 1.43 7.99 1.59
C LEU A 254 -0.04 7.66 1.82
N CYS A 255 -0.84 8.66 2.17
CA CYS A 255 -2.28 8.49 2.34
C CYS A 255 -3.03 9.74 1.88
N GLU A 256 -4.06 9.58 1.07
CA GLU A 256 -5.00 10.64 0.73
C GLU A 256 -6.14 10.65 1.73
N ASP A 257 -6.47 11.81 2.26
CA ASP A 257 -7.62 11.97 3.14
C ASP A 257 -8.92 12.27 2.37
N ARG A 258 -10.03 12.41 3.10
CA ARG A 258 -11.35 12.67 2.51
C ARG A 258 -11.48 14.05 1.87
N GLU A 259 -10.58 14.97 2.20
CA GLU A 259 -10.51 16.32 1.65
C GLU A 259 -9.52 16.41 0.48
N SER A 260 -8.98 15.26 0.07
CA SER A 260 -7.95 15.09 -0.96
C SER A 260 -6.61 15.76 -0.62
N GLY A 261 -6.35 15.96 0.67
CA GLY A 261 -5.02 16.29 1.17
C GLY A 261 -4.17 15.03 1.28
N ILE A 262 -2.87 15.17 1.08
CA ILE A 262 -1.94 14.03 1.11
C ILE A 262 -1.12 14.08 2.41
N TRP A 263 -1.19 13.00 3.14
CA TRP A 263 -0.37 12.74 4.31
C TRP A 263 0.87 11.97 3.88
N VAL A 264 2.04 12.45 4.29
CA VAL A 264 3.34 11.90 3.94
C VAL A 264 4.05 11.48 5.21
N GLY A 265 4.16 10.18 5.42
CA GLY A 265 4.85 9.61 6.58
C GLY A 265 6.32 9.36 6.26
N SER A 266 7.22 9.91 7.07
CA SER A 266 8.67 9.79 6.91
C SER A 266 9.30 9.00 8.06
N TYR A 267 10.56 8.56 7.87
CA TYR A 267 11.23 7.69 8.84
C TYR A 267 11.61 8.43 10.13
N PHE A 268 12.18 9.62 10.01
CA PHE A 268 12.62 10.43 11.17
C PHE A 268 11.81 11.72 11.36
N GLY A 269 11.19 12.24 10.30
CA GLY A 269 10.50 13.54 10.31
C GLY A 269 9.06 13.48 10.84
N GLY A 270 8.51 12.28 11.05
CA GLY A 270 7.12 12.12 11.46
C GLY A 270 6.16 12.17 10.28
N VAL A 271 5.20 13.09 10.30
CA VAL A 271 4.15 13.18 9.27
C VAL A 271 4.03 14.62 8.78
N ASP A 272 4.16 14.80 7.47
CA ASP A 272 3.89 16.05 6.77
C ASP A 272 2.51 16.00 6.12
N TYR A 273 1.87 17.15 5.93
CA TYR A 273 0.58 17.27 5.28
C TYR A 273 0.65 18.22 4.10
N TYR A 274 0.31 17.72 2.92
CA TYR A 274 0.20 18.51 1.70
C TYR A 274 -1.28 18.76 1.42
N PRO A 275 -1.79 19.99 1.67
CA PRO A 275 -3.20 20.31 1.48
C PRO A 275 -3.55 20.33 -0.01
N ARG A 276 -4.76 19.93 -0.35
CA ARG A 276 -5.31 20.21 -1.68
C ARG A 276 -5.33 21.71 -1.89
N SER A 277 -4.90 22.19 -3.06
CA SER A 277 -4.99 23.60 -3.41
C SER A 277 -6.45 24.03 -3.44
N TYR A 278 -6.87 24.79 -2.43
CA TYR A 278 -8.16 25.47 -2.46
C TYR A 278 -8.03 26.70 -3.38
N THR A 279 -8.97 26.89 -4.30
CA THR A 279 -9.14 28.15 -4.99
C THR A 279 -9.44 29.22 -3.93
N TYR A 280 -8.57 30.22 -3.83
CA TYR A 280 -8.82 31.36 -2.95
C TYR A 280 -10.15 32.02 -3.32
N PHE A 281 -11.01 32.26 -2.31
CA PHE A 281 -12.16 33.13 -2.55
C PHE A 281 -11.66 34.53 -2.80
N GLU A 282 -11.79 35.03 -4.04
CA GLU A 282 -11.60 36.44 -4.31
C GLU A 282 -12.76 37.20 -3.64
N LYS A 283 -12.44 38.05 -2.65
CA LYS A 283 -13.38 39.02 -2.13
C LYS A 283 -13.43 40.19 -3.12
N TYR A 284 -14.56 40.30 -3.82
CA TYR A 284 -14.91 41.49 -4.55
C TYR A 284 -15.44 42.57 -3.59
#